data_c8e43d44b78dbf9f74a4dc305ce896d2
#
_entry.id   c8e43d44b78dbf9f74a4dc305ce896d2
#
_cell.length_a   1.000
_cell.length_b   1.000
_cell.length_c   1.000
_cell.angle_alpha   90.00
_cell.angle_beta   90.00
_cell.angle_gamma   90.00
#
_symmetry.space_group_name_H-M   'P 1'
#
loop_
_entity.id
_entity.type
_entity.pdbx_description
1 polymer ?
#
loop_
_entity_poly.entity_id
_entity_poly.type
_entity_poly.pdbx_seq_one_letter_code
_entity_poly.pdbx_strand_id
1 'polypeptide(L)'
;MVNQNMNTPEPIPAHAPHVPLTDYYQTEQDRQAYLRQMFDNTAADYDRIEAMLAWGTGSRYRHQALIRGGLKAGMKVLDVGVGTGLVAAQACILTGDAALVTGVDPSPGMMAASKLPDTMVLMEGRAESLPFPDNHFDFLSMGYALRHISDLSVAFAEFERVLKPGGRLCLLEITRPQNRFWRWLLKNYMRGVIPLLTRFVSRQKDNATLWRYFWDSIEACVPPEQVLTTLSATGLTQVKRHLEVGIFSEYQAVKAGQPGSGRTEKSRT
;
A
#
# COMPACT_ATOMS: atom_id res chain seq x y z
N MET A 1 23.79 -19.93 -37.29
CA MET A 1 23.19 -18.60 -37.08
C MET A 1 22.59 -18.62 -35.68
N VAL A 2 23.30 -18.07 -34.71
CA VAL A 2 22.86 -18.00 -33.30
C VAL A 2 22.02 -16.73 -33.17
N ASN A 3 20.72 -16.90 -32.90
CA ASN A 3 19.78 -15.81 -32.67
C ASN A 3 20.07 -15.25 -31.29
N GLN A 4 20.86 -14.20 -31.22
CA GLN A 4 21.00 -13.37 -30.02
C GLN A 4 19.76 -12.46 -29.93
N ASN A 5 18.67 -12.94 -29.30
CA ASN A 5 17.67 -12.07 -28.75
C ASN A 5 18.31 -11.34 -27.56
N MET A 6 18.93 -10.19 -27.81
CA MET A 6 19.28 -9.23 -26.78
C MET A 6 17.96 -8.67 -26.26
N ASN A 7 17.55 -9.16 -25.10
CA ASN A 7 16.47 -8.59 -24.31
C ASN A 7 16.89 -7.15 -23.97
N THR A 8 16.41 -6.20 -24.73
CA THR A 8 16.51 -4.79 -24.35
C THR A 8 15.73 -4.65 -23.04
N PRO A 9 16.34 -4.15 -21.96
CA PRO A 9 15.61 -3.97 -20.71
C PRO A 9 14.40 -3.06 -20.97
N GLU A 10 13.22 -3.50 -20.51
CA GLU A 10 12.03 -2.68 -20.60
C GLU A 10 12.28 -1.31 -19.95
N PRO A 11 11.80 -0.21 -20.55
CA PRO A 11 11.98 1.11 -19.98
C PRO A 11 11.31 1.17 -18.60
N ILE A 12 12.02 1.74 -17.62
CA ILE A 12 11.48 1.99 -16.28
C ILE A 12 10.26 2.90 -16.45
N PRO A 13 9.08 2.55 -15.88
CA PRO A 13 7.90 3.41 -15.94
C PRO A 13 8.23 4.81 -15.40
N ALA A 14 7.73 5.84 -16.06
CA ALA A 14 8.04 7.24 -15.73
C ALA A 14 7.65 7.62 -14.28
N HIS A 15 6.70 6.89 -13.70
CA HIS A 15 6.20 7.08 -12.34
C HIS A 15 6.44 5.87 -11.44
N ALA A 16 7.52 5.13 -11.68
CA ALA A 16 7.95 4.07 -10.76
C ALA A 16 8.24 4.65 -9.37
N PRO A 17 7.86 3.96 -8.28
CA PRO A 17 8.09 4.44 -6.91
C PRO A 17 9.58 4.50 -6.54
N HIS A 18 10.43 3.78 -7.23
CA HIS A 18 11.89 3.83 -7.10
C HIS A 18 12.57 3.20 -8.32
N VAL A 19 13.86 3.51 -8.49
CA VAL A 19 14.71 2.83 -9.48
C VAL A 19 14.87 1.34 -9.13
N PRO A 20 15.15 0.45 -10.12
CA PRO A 20 15.38 -0.95 -9.85
C PRO A 20 16.45 -1.18 -8.78
N LEU A 21 16.16 -2.06 -7.83
CA LEU A 21 17.10 -2.47 -6.79
C LEU A 21 17.87 -3.70 -7.29
N THR A 22 18.96 -3.45 -7.99
CA THR A 22 19.73 -4.47 -8.74
C THR A 22 20.34 -5.56 -7.86
N ASP A 23 20.40 -5.34 -6.54
CA ASP A 23 20.78 -6.38 -5.56
C ASP A 23 19.73 -7.49 -5.43
N TYR A 24 18.49 -7.25 -5.91
CA TYR A 24 17.35 -8.15 -5.74
C TYR A 24 16.76 -8.62 -7.08
N TYR A 25 16.67 -7.78 -8.10
CA TYR A 25 16.08 -8.06 -9.40
C TYR A 25 16.66 -7.16 -10.50
N GLN A 26 16.59 -7.59 -11.76
CA GLN A 26 17.17 -6.86 -12.90
C GLN A 26 16.11 -6.17 -13.76
N THR A 27 14.94 -6.77 -13.90
CA THR A 27 13.83 -6.26 -14.73
C THR A 27 12.57 -6.08 -13.90
N GLU A 28 11.55 -5.40 -14.46
CA GLU A 28 10.25 -5.27 -13.79
C GLU A 28 9.51 -6.62 -13.67
N GLN A 29 9.67 -7.51 -14.66
CA GLN A 29 9.12 -8.87 -14.56
C GLN A 29 9.78 -9.67 -13.44
N ASP A 30 11.11 -9.60 -13.34
CA ASP A 30 11.86 -10.22 -12.23
C ASP A 30 11.43 -9.65 -10.89
N ARG A 31 11.19 -8.35 -10.82
CA ARG A 31 10.72 -7.68 -9.60
C ARG A 31 9.39 -8.24 -9.13
N GLN A 32 8.41 -8.37 -10.01
CA GLN A 32 7.09 -8.88 -9.66
C GLN A 32 7.17 -10.33 -9.16
N ALA A 33 7.90 -11.18 -9.87
CA ALA A 33 8.11 -12.57 -9.49
C ALA A 33 8.86 -12.67 -8.16
N TYR A 34 9.92 -11.88 -7.99
CA TYR A 34 10.72 -11.82 -6.76
C TYR A 34 9.88 -11.39 -5.56
N LEU A 35 9.10 -10.31 -5.69
CA LEU A 35 8.25 -9.80 -4.62
C LEU A 35 7.19 -10.82 -4.20
N ARG A 36 6.48 -11.41 -5.19
CA ARG A 36 5.49 -12.44 -4.91
C ARG A 36 6.10 -13.59 -4.13
N GLN A 37 7.21 -14.14 -4.61
CA GLN A 37 7.89 -15.26 -3.93
C GLN A 37 8.37 -14.88 -2.54
N MET A 38 8.96 -13.70 -2.37
CA MET A 38 9.46 -13.22 -1.09
C MET A 38 8.32 -13.05 -0.07
N PHE A 39 7.19 -12.46 -0.45
CA PHE A 39 6.04 -12.29 0.41
C PHE A 39 5.36 -13.63 0.73
N ASP A 40 5.15 -14.51 -0.26
CA ASP A 40 4.61 -15.84 -0.04
C ASP A 40 5.46 -16.65 0.96
N ASN A 41 6.78 -16.63 0.83
CA ASN A 41 7.70 -17.34 1.70
C ASN A 41 7.73 -16.78 3.13
N THR A 42 7.44 -15.51 3.34
CA THR A 42 7.55 -14.84 4.65
C THR A 42 6.20 -14.66 5.35
N ALA A 43 5.09 -14.96 4.68
CA ALA A 43 3.73 -14.71 5.15
C ALA A 43 3.43 -15.30 6.54
N ALA A 44 3.87 -16.53 6.82
CA ALA A 44 3.59 -17.22 8.07
C ALA A 44 4.15 -16.52 9.33
N ASP A 45 5.27 -15.82 9.19
CA ASP A 45 5.95 -15.14 10.29
C ASP A 45 5.73 -13.61 10.26
N TYR A 46 5.14 -13.08 9.19
CA TYR A 46 5.05 -11.64 8.91
C TYR A 46 4.42 -10.86 10.06
N ASP A 47 3.21 -11.24 10.47
CA ASP A 47 2.47 -10.55 11.53
C ASP A 47 3.17 -10.63 12.88
N ARG A 48 3.80 -11.77 13.16
CA ARG A 48 4.53 -11.98 14.42
C ARG A 48 5.74 -11.05 14.50
N ILE A 49 6.47 -10.93 13.40
CA ILE A 49 7.64 -10.07 13.34
C ILE A 49 7.19 -8.60 13.39
N GLU A 50 6.16 -8.21 12.64
CA GLU A 50 5.60 -6.85 12.66
C GLU A 50 5.13 -6.46 14.06
N ALA A 51 4.35 -7.30 14.72
CA ALA A 51 3.86 -7.04 16.07
C ALA A 51 4.99 -6.86 17.10
N MET A 52 6.05 -7.65 16.99
CA MET A 52 7.25 -7.51 17.82
C MET A 52 7.95 -6.18 17.59
N LEU A 53 8.07 -5.74 16.33
CA LEU A 53 8.78 -4.51 15.95
C LEU A 53 7.97 -3.25 16.25
N ALA A 54 6.67 -3.32 16.11
CA ALA A 54 5.75 -2.21 16.41
C ALA A 54 5.38 -2.13 17.91
N TRP A 55 5.94 -3.00 18.75
CA TRP A 55 5.61 -3.08 20.18
C TRP A 55 4.09 -3.16 20.43
N GLY A 56 3.36 -3.81 19.52
CA GLY A 56 1.90 -3.93 19.57
C GLY A 56 1.13 -2.62 19.25
N THR A 57 1.82 -1.53 18.92
CA THR A 57 1.16 -0.23 18.63
C THR A 57 0.65 -0.10 17.20
N GLY A 58 1.05 -0.99 16.29
CA GLY A 58 0.74 -0.93 14.87
C GLY A 58 -0.76 -0.94 14.57
N SER A 59 -1.54 -1.77 15.26
CA SER A 59 -3.01 -1.82 15.09
C SER A 59 -3.68 -0.51 15.49
N ARG A 60 -3.26 0.10 16.62
CA ARG A 60 -3.79 1.38 17.08
C ARG A 60 -3.46 2.50 16.09
N TYR A 61 -2.24 2.53 15.57
CA TYR A 61 -1.84 3.51 14.56
C TYR A 61 -2.72 3.39 13.30
N ARG A 62 -2.85 2.17 12.72
CA ARG A 62 -3.69 1.93 11.54
C ARG A 62 -5.13 2.33 11.77
N HIS A 63 -5.70 1.99 12.93
CA HIS A 63 -7.05 2.38 13.33
C HIS A 63 -7.23 3.91 13.30
N GLN A 64 -6.32 4.65 13.94
CA GLN A 64 -6.39 6.11 13.98
C GLN A 64 -6.15 6.75 12.61
N ALA A 65 -5.26 6.18 11.80
CA ALA A 65 -5.00 6.65 10.45
C ALA A 65 -6.24 6.52 9.54
N LEU A 66 -6.95 5.40 9.62
CA LEU A 66 -8.20 5.21 8.86
C LEU A 66 -9.30 6.20 9.32
N ILE A 67 -9.41 6.48 10.62
CA ILE A 67 -10.33 7.52 11.14
C ILE A 67 -9.93 8.90 10.59
N ARG A 68 -8.64 9.26 10.63
CA ARG A 68 -8.14 10.53 10.06
C ARG A 68 -8.37 10.61 8.55
N GLY A 69 -8.27 9.47 7.83
CA GLY A 69 -8.64 9.33 6.42
C GLY A 69 -10.12 9.52 6.15
N GLY A 70 -10.96 9.44 7.19
CA GLY A 70 -12.40 9.66 7.10
C GLY A 70 -13.22 8.39 6.90
N LEU A 71 -12.67 7.19 7.22
CA LEU A 71 -13.44 5.97 7.25
C LEU A 71 -14.53 6.03 8.33
N LYS A 72 -15.74 5.59 7.99
CA LYS A 72 -16.92 5.58 8.87
C LYS A 72 -17.66 4.25 8.80
N ALA A 73 -18.50 4.00 9.78
CA ALA A 73 -19.40 2.86 9.80
C ALA A 73 -20.28 2.81 8.54
N GLY A 74 -20.50 1.60 8.01
CA GLY A 74 -21.31 1.34 6.84
C GLY A 74 -20.68 1.68 5.49
N MET A 75 -19.45 2.22 5.44
CA MET A 75 -18.74 2.48 4.18
C MET A 75 -18.26 1.18 3.55
N LYS A 76 -18.37 1.08 2.22
CA LYS A 76 -17.79 0.01 1.41
C LYS A 76 -16.32 0.31 1.16
N VAL A 77 -15.44 -0.59 1.59
CA VAL A 77 -13.98 -0.38 1.62
C VAL A 77 -13.27 -1.33 0.68
N LEU A 78 -12.27 -0.82 -0.04
CA LEU A 78 -11.25 -1.61 -0.73
C LEU A 78 -9.90 -1.42 -0.03
N ASP A 79 -9.26 -2.52 0.39
CA ASP A 79 -7.88 -2.51 0.89
C ASP A 79 -6.96 -3.12 -0.17
N VAL A 80 -6.11 -2.28 -0.78
CA VAL A 80 -5.21 -2.67 -1.87
C VAL A 80 -3.83 -2.99 -1.33
N GLY A 81 -3.28 -4.15 -1.71
CA GLY A 81 -2.10 -4.70 -1.06
C GLY A 81 -2.45 -5.16 0.36
N VAL A 82 -3.57 -5.90 0.48
CA VAL A 82 -4.13 -6.30 1.78
C VAL A 82 -3.17 -7.15 2.60
N GLY A 83 -2.30 -7.93 1.95
CA GLY A 83 -1.33 -8.78 2.61
C GLY A 83 -1.98 -9.76 3.59
N THR A 84 -1.49 -9.80 4.83
CA THR A 84 -2.07 -10.57 5.94
C THR A 84 -3.30 -9.91 6.57
N GLY A 85 -3.70 -8.72 6.08
CA GLY A 85 -4.94 -8.06 6.48
C GLY A 85 -4.85 -7.12 7.67
N LEU A 86 -3.66 -6.64 8.04
CA LEU A 86 -3.49 -5.78 9.23
C LEU A 86 -4.23 -4.43 9.14
N VAL A 87 -4.36 -3.84 7.94
CA VAL A 87 -5.16 -2.62 7.71
C VAL A 87 -6.64 -3.00 7.58
N ALA A 88 -6.95 -4.01 6.79
CA ALA A 88 -8.31 -4.51 6.58
C ALA A 88 -9.00 -4.90 7.88
N ALA A 89 -8.30 -5.52 8.84
CA ALA A 89 -8.84 -5.85 10.15
C ALA A 89 -9.34 -4.60 10.90
N GLN A 90 -8.62 -3.48 10.80
CA GLN A 90 -9.06 -2.21 11.40
C GLN A 90 -10.22 -1.59 10.60
N ALA A 91 -10.25 -1.77 9.27
CA ALA A 91 -11.37 -1.35 8.46
C ALA A 91 -12.65 -2.12 8.82
N CYS A 92 -12.59 -3.44 9.03
CA CYS A 92 -13.72 -4.26 9.48
C CYS A 92 -14.31 -3.75 10.81
N ILE A 93 -13.43 -3.39 11.77
CA ILE A 93 -13.86 -2.84 13.06
C ILE A 93 -14.57 -1.49 12.87
N LEU A 94 -14.02 -0.61 12.03
CA LEU A 94 -14.54 0.74 11.81
C LEU A 94 -15.82 0.78 10.99
N THR A 95 -15.96 -0.12 10.00
CA THR A 95 -17.19 -0.25 9.20
C THR A 95 -18.33 -0.88 9.98
N GLY A 96 -18.00 -1.70 11.00
CA GLY A 96 -18.95 -2.49 11.78
C GLY A 96 -19.42 -3.78 11.09
N ASP A 97 -19.00 -4.03 9.85
CA ASP A 97 -19.33 -5.23 9.08
C ASP A 97 -18.17 -5.59 8.14
N ALA A 98 -17.60 -6.78 8.32
CA ALA A 98 -16.50 -7.27 7.50
C ALA A 98 -16.92 -7.56 6.05
N ALA A 99 -18.21 -7.83 5.79
CA ALA A 99 -18.72 -8.01 4.42
C ALA A 99 -18.66 -6.72 3.58
N LEU A 100 -18.49 -5.56 4.20
CA LEU A 100 -18.27 -4.28 3.52
C LEU A 100 -16.81 -4.06 3.10
N VAL A 101 -15.88 -4.90 3.55
CA VAL A 101 -14.45 -4.77 3.28
C VAL A 101 -14.02 -5.82 2.26
N THR A 102 -13.37 -5.37 1.20
CA THR A 102 -12.77 -6.24 0.17
C THR A 102 -11.26 -6.00 0.15
N GLY A 103 -10.47 -7.07 0.10
CA GLY A 103 -9.01 -7.00 0.00
C GLY A 103 -8.52 -7.51 -1.35
N VAL A 104 -7.48 -6.86 -1.89
CA VAL A 104 -6.78 -7.29 -3.10
C VAL A 104 -5.28 -7.36 -2.83
N ASP A 105 -4.64 -8.47 -3.22
CA ASP A 105 -3.19 -8.65 -3.11
C ASP A 105 -2.65 -9.53 -4.24
N PRO A 106 -1.44 -9.26 -4.77
CA PRO A 106 -0.82 -10.15 -5.74
C PRO A 106 -0.22 -11.43 -5.12
N SER A 107 -0.14 -11.55 -3.78
CA SER A 107 0.42 -12.69 -3.05
C SER A 107 -0.67 -13.56 -2.43
N PRO A 108 -0.99 -14.73 -3.02
CA PRO A 108 -1.92 -15.68 -2.42
C PRO A 108 -1.46 -16.19 -1.04
N GLY A 109 -0.14 -16.33 -0.86
CA GLY A 109 0.43 -16.77 0.42
C GLY A 109 0.18 -15.79 1.56
N MET A 110 0.28 -14.49 1.30
CA MET A 110 -0.05 -13.45 2.28
C MET A 110 -1.54 -13.50 2.65
N MET A 111 -2.43 -13.58 1.66
CA MET A 111 -3.87 -13.68 1.91
C MET A 111 -4.25 -14.96 2.67
N ALA A 112 -3.63 -16.10 2.33
CA ALA A 112 -3.86 -17.36 3.02
C ALA A 112 -3.39 -17.35 4.49
N ALA A 113 -2.39 -16.53 4.84
CA ALA A 113 -1.90 -16.36 6.20
C ALA A 113 -2.76 -15.35 7.02
N SER A 114 -3.73 -14.67 6.39
CA SER A 114 -4.58 -13.70 7.06
C SER A 114 -5.48 -14.35 8.12
N LYS A 115 -5.83 -13.55 9.12
CA LYS A 115 -6.79 -13.93 10.19
C LYS A 115 -8.04 -13.05 10.14
N LEU A 116 -8.44 -12.72 8.93
CA LEU A 116 -9.62 -11.90 8.67
C LEU A 116 -10.91 -12.72 8.80
N PRO A 117 -12.05 -12.09 9.09
CA PRO A 117 -13.34 -12.79 9.12
C PRO A 117 -13.68 -13.42 7.76
N ASP A 118 -14.26 -14.61 7.76
CA ASP A 118 -14.65 -15.36 6.54
C ASP A 118 -15.67 -14.62 5.66
N THR A 119 -16.36 -13.63 6.20
CA THR A 119 -17.31 -12.78 5.46
C THR A 119 -16.61 -11.72 4.61
N MET A 120 -15.34 -11.45 4.84
CA MET A 120 -14.54 -10.54 4.02
C MET A 120 -14.13 -11.22 2.70
N VAL A 121 -14.22 -10.49 1.60
CA VAL A 121 -13.81 -10.98 0.28
C VAL A 121 -12.33 -10.67 0.06
N LEU A 122 -11.54 -11.70 -0.28
CA LEU A 122 -10.14 -11.57 -0.69
C LEU A 122 -9.99 -12.01 -2.15
N MET A 123 -9.29 -11.21 -2.94
CA MET A 123 -9.09 -11.46 -4.37
C MET A 123 -7.63 -11.30 -4.75
N GLU A 124 -7.11 -12.17 -5.61
CA GLU A 124 -5.81 -11.95 -6.24
C GLU A 124 -5.93 -10.83 -7.28
N GLY A 125 -5.02 -9.85 -7.22
CA GLY A 125 -5.02 -8.71 -8.13
C GLY A 125 -3.94 -7.70 -7.79
N ARG A 126 -3.80 -6.70 -8.66
CA ARG A 126 -2.74 -5.68 -8.57
C ARG A 126 -3.35 -4.29 -8.53
N ALA A 127 -2.63 -3.36 -7.91
CA ALA A 127 -3.03 -1.95 -7.80
C ALA A 127 -3.23 -1.28 -9.16
N GLU A 128 -2.46 -1.69 -10.17
CA GLU A 128 -2.48 -1.14 -11.53
C GLU A 128 -3.62 -1.66 -12.41
N SER A 129 -4.38 -2.67 -11.93
CA SER A 129 -5.53 -3.24 -12.66
C SER A 129 -6.48 -3.88 -11.66
N LEU A 130 -7.40 -3.08 -11.13
CA LEU A 130 -8.35 -3.51 -10.11
C LEU A 130 -9.59 -4.17 -10.75
N PRO A 131 -9.97 -5.39 -10.35
CA PRO A 131 -11.06 -6.14 -10.95
C PRO A 131 -12.45 -5.66 -10.45
N PHE A 132 -12.64 -4.35 -10.37
CA PHE A 132 -13.88 -3.74 -9.88
C PHE A 132 -14.41 -2.70 -10.86
N PRO A 133 -15.74 -2.50 -10.89
CA PRO A 133 -16.35 -1.44 -11.70
C PRO A 133 -16.00 -0.05 -11.16
N ASP A 134 -16.21 0.96 -12.00
CA ASP A 134 -16.07 2.35 -11.62
C ASP A 134 -17.04 2.72 -10.49
N ASN A 135 -16.64 3.67 -9.65
CA ASN A 135 -17.51 4.27 -8.62
C ASN A 135 -18.13 3.23 -7.65
N HIS A 136 -17.33 2.28 -7.19
CA HIS A 136 -17.82 1.14 -6.42
C HIS A 136 -17.62 1.26 -4.91
N PHE A 137 -16.52 1.90 -4.48
CA PHE A 137 -16.12 1.97 -3.09
C PHE A 137 -16.25 3.39 -2.51
N ASP A 138 -16.62 3.46 -1.23
CA ASP A 138 -16.70 4.72 -0.49
C ASP A 138 -15.33 5.12 0.09
N PHE A 139 -14.48 4.11 0.35
CA PHE A 139 -13.15 4.29 0.92
C PHE A 139 -12.17 3.30 0.29
N LEU A 140 -10.92 3.77 0.05
CA LEU A 140 -9.80 2.92 -0.36
C LEU A 140 -8.64 3.11 0.60
N SER A 141 -8.11 1.99 1.10
CA SER A 141 -6.88 1.95 1.89
C SER A 141 -5.78 1.17 1.20
N MET A 142 -4.53 1.50 1.54
CA MET A 142 -3.35 0.70 1.24
C MET A 142 -2.36 0.86 2.39
N GLY A 143 -1.81 -0.23 2.90
CA GLY A 143 -0.85 -0.19 3.98
C GLY A 143 0.53 -0.69 3.58
N TYR A 144 1.51 0.22 3.49
CA TYR A 144 2.94 -0.08 3.28
C TYR A 144 3.27 -0.82 1.97
N ALA A 145 2.38 -0.75 0.98
CA ALA A 145 2.53 -1.40 -0.32
C ALA A 145 2.87 -0.43 -1.47
N LEU A 146 2.82 0.89 -1.24
CA LEU A 146 3.04 1.91 -2.27
C LEU A 146 4.36 1.73 -3.01
N ARG A 147 5.44 1.42 -2.31
CA ARG A 147 6.77 1.23 -2.89
C ARG A 147 6.92 -0.09 -3.68
N HIS A 148 5.89 -0.94 -3.67
CA HIS A 148 5.85 -2.20 -4.42
C HIS A 148 5.01 -2.11 -5.70
N ILE A 149 4.32 -1.00 -5.93
CA ILE A 149 3.61 -0.68 -7.17
C ILE A 149 4.63 -0.53 -8.32
N SER A 150 4.27 -0.92 -9.54
CA SER A 150 5.15 -0.76 -10.71
C SER A 150 5.09 0.66 -11.26
N ASP A 151 3.90 1.23 -11.39
CA ASP A 151 3.67 2.61 -11.83
C ASP A 151 2.59 3.28 -10.97
N LEU A 152 3.00 4.33 -10.25
CA LEU A 152 2.11 5.08 -9.36
C LEU A 152 0.98 5.80 -10.10
N SER A 153 1.23 6.28 -11.32
CA SER A 153 0.20 7.00 -12.09
C SER A 153 -0.92 6.08 -12.54
N VAL A 154 -0.56 4.87 -12.97
CA VAL A 154 -1.53 3.84 -13.37
C VAL A 154 -2.35 3.37 -12.16
N ALA A 155 -1.68 3.07 -11.05
CA ALA A 155 -2.36 2.62 -9.84
C ALA A 155 -3.28 3.71 -9.27
N PHE A 156 -2.83 4.96 -9.22
CA PHE A 156 -3.64 6.06 -8.68
C PHE A 156 -4.83 6.40 -9.59
N ALA A 157 -4.71 6.20 -10.91
CA ALA A 157 -5.84 6.30 -11.82
C ALA A 157 -6.88 5.19 -11.56
N GLU A 158 -6.44 3.96 -11.28
CA GLU A 158 -7.32 2.87 -10.87
C GLU A 158 -8.00 3.15 -9.53
N PHE A 159 -7.28 3.72 -8.56
CA PHE A 159 -7.84 4.12 -7.27
C PHE A 159 -8.92 5.19 -7.44
N GLU A 160 -8.64 6.20 -8.28
CA GLU A 160 -9.65 7.22 -8.63
C GLU A 160 -10.86 6.58 -9.31
N ARG A 161 -10.66 5.70 -10.29
CA ARG A 161 -11.71 5.04 -11.05
C ARG A 161 -12.69 4.28 -10.16
N VAL A 162 -12.16 3.44 -9.26
CA VAL A 162 -13.00 2.57 -8.41
C VAL A 162 -13.67 3.29 -7.23
N LEU A 163 -13.16 4.45 -6.83
CA LEU A 163 -13.78 5.27 -5.80
C LEU A 163 -15.06 5.93 -6.33
N LYS A 164 -16.10 6.00 -5.51
CA LYS A 164 -17.30 6.80 -5.76
C LYS A 164 -16.97 8.30 -5.75
N PRO A 165 -17.74 9.15 -6.43
CA PRO A 165 -17.67 10.59 -6.23
C PRO A 165 -17.81 10.95 -4.75
N GLY A 166 -16.85 11.71 -4.21
CA GLY A 166 -16.73 11.99 -2.76
C GLY A 166 -16.07 10.87 -1.95
N GLY A 167 -15.75 9.73 -2.57
CA GLY A 167 -15.00 8.62 -1.96
C GLY A 167 -13.58 9.05 -1.54
N ARG A 168 -13.04 8.40 -0.53
CA ARG A 168 -11.80 8.80 0.16
C ARG A 168 -10.70 7.79 -0.02
N LEU A 169 -9.47 8.28 -0.11
CA LEU A 169 -8.24 7.51 -0.18
C LEU A 169 -7.41 7.72 1.08
N CYS A 170 -6.81 6.65 1.62
CA CYS A 170 -5.83 6.69 2.70
C CYS A 170 -4.70 5.67 2.45
N LEU A 171 -3.54 6.15 2.04
CA LEU A 171 -2.35 5.32 1.83
C LEU A 171 -1.39 5.52 3.00
N LEU A 172 -1.01 4.42 3.65
CA LEU A 172 -0.03 4.40 4.73
C LEU A 172 1.32 3.97 4.19
N GLU A 173 2.38 4.70 4.50
CA GLU A 173 3.73 4.34 4.07
C GLU A 173 4.79 4.77 5.09
N ILE A 174 5.89 4.00 5.15
CA ILE A 174 7.07 4.41 5.90
C ILE A 174 7.96 5.22 4.97
N THR A 175 8.24 6.46 5.38
CA THR A 175 9.11 7.35 4.61
C THR A 175 10.43 7.57 5.34
N ARG A 176 11.50 7.71 4.56
CA ARG A 176 12.83 7.94 5.15
C ARG A 176 12.85 9.23 5.98
N PRO A 177 13.43 9.22 7.19
CA PRO A 177 13.60 10.43 7.99
C PRO A 177 14.45 11.46 7.24
N GLN A 178 14.07 12.73 7.29
CA GLN A 178 14.88 13.82 6.72
C GLN A 178 16.16 14.07 7.53
N ASN A 179 16.08 13.92 8.84
CA ASN A 179 17.23 14.07 9.72
C ASN A 179 18.21 12.91 9.55
N ARG A 180 19.49 13.21 9.30
CA ARG A 180 20.54 12.21 9.02
C ARG A 180 20.78 11.23 10.18
N PHE A 181 20.65 11.68 11.43
CA PHE A 181 20.82 10.83 12.60
C PHE A 181 19.69 9.80 12.71
N TRP A 182 18.43 10.24 12.61
CA TRP A 182 17.28 9.34 12.64
C TRP A 182 17.25 8.39 11.45
N ARG A 183 17.69 8.86 10.27
CA ARG A 183 17.85 8.00 9.09
C ARG A 183 18.90 6.91 9.33
N TRP A 184 20.06 7.28 9.89
CA TRP A 184 21.11 6.32 10.25
C TRP A 184 20.60 5.31 11.29
N LEU A 185 19.90 5.77 12.32
CA LEU A 185 19.34 4.91 13.36
C LEU A 185 18.33 3.91 12.78
N LEU A 186 17.37 4.38 11.99
CA LEU A 186 16.35 3.52 11.35
C LEU A 186 16.99 2.52 10.38
N LYS A 187 17.99 2.95 9.60
CA LYS A 187 18.76 2.06 8.71
C LYS A 187 19.41 0.91 9.49
N ASN A 188 20.13 1.22 10.56
CA ASN A 188 20.81 0.19 11.35
C ASN A 188 19.78 -0.72 12.07
N TYR A 189 18.67 -0.17 12.51
CA TYR A 189 17.58 -0.94 13.08
C TYR A 189 17.00 -1.93 12.06
N MET A 190 16.63 -1.48 10.87
CA MET A 190 15.98 -2.33 9.85
C MET A 190 16.94 -3.30 9.15
N ARG A 191 18.18 -2.90 8.86
CA ARG A 191 19.17 -3.76 8.18
C ARG A 191 20.01 -4.62 9.11
N GLY A 192 20.11 -4.25 10.39
CA GLY A 192 20.97 -4.92 11.37
C GLY A 192 20.18 -5.60 12.49
N VAL A 193 19.49 -4.81 13.32
CA VAL A 193 18.83 -5.32 14.54
C VAL A 193 17.72 -6.29 14.19
N ILE A 194 16.81 -5.92 13.27
CA ILE A 194 15.68 -6.76 12.88
C ILE A 194 16.13 -8.09 12.26
N PRO A 195 16.99 -8.13 11.23
CA PRO A 195 17.51 -9.37 10.69
C PRO A 195 18.23 -10.27 11.71
N LEU A 196 18.85 -9.68 12.70
CA LEU A 196 19.47 -10.44 13.79
C LEU A 196 18.39 -11.09 14.69
N LEU A 197 17.37 -10.33 15.08
CA LEU A 197 16.28 -10.82 15.91
C LEU A 197 15.43 -11.88 15.18
N THR A 198 15.19 -11.72 13.88
CA THR A 198 14.43 -12.69 13.08
C THR A 198 15.07 -14.07 13.04
N ARG A 199 16.41 -14.17 13.17
CA ARG A 199 17.11 -15.46 13.27
C ARG A 199 16.71 -16.28 14.50
N PHE A 200 16.29 -15.61 15.57
CA PHE A 200 15.85 -16.29 16.81
C PHE A 200 14.35 -16.59 16.82
N VAL A 201 13.56 -15.85 16.03
CA VAL A 201 12.09 -15.89 16.02
C VAL A 201 11.55 -16.74 14.87
N SER A 202 12.25 -16.76 13.76
CA SER A 202 11.85 -17.47 12.55
C SER A 202 12.93 -18.43 12.06
N ARG A 203 12.47 -19.60 11.56
CA ARG A 203 13.35 -20.58 10.91
C ARG A 203 13.58 -20.28 9.43
N GLN A 204 12.86 -19.32 8.87
CA GLN A 204 12.94 -18.97 7.44
C GLN A 204 14.05 -17.94 7.21
N LYS A 205 14.99 -18.27 6.33
CA LYS A 205 16.13 -17.39 5.97
C LYS A 205 15.69 -16.14 5.25
N ASP A 206 14.58 -16.17 4.54
CA ASP A 206 14.05 -15.09 3.70
C ASP A 206 13.58 -13.88 4.52
N ASN A 207 13.21 -14.08 5.81
CA ASN A 207 12.81 -12.98 6.68
C ASN A 207 13.91 -11.91 6.85
N ALA A 208 15.17 -12.29 6.95
CA ALA A 208 16.27 -11.33 7.05
C ALA A 208 16.44 -10.53 5.74
N THR A 209 16.22 -11.18 4.60
CA THR A 209 16.27 -10.55 3.28
C THR A 209 15.11 -9.58 3.08
N LEU A 210 13.89 -9.96 3.50
CA LEU A 210 12.71 -9.10 3.47
C LEU A 210 12.95 -7.75 4.17
N TRP A 211 13.52 -7.77 5.38
CA TRP A 211 13.73 -6.53 6.15
C TRP A 211 14.85 -5.65 5.59
N ARG A 212 15.87 -6.26 4.97
CA ARG A 212 16.87 -5.51 4.21
C ARG A 212 16.24 -4.85 2.98
N TYR A 213 15.46 -5.61 2.22
CA TYR A 213 14.71 -5.12 1.08
C TYR A 213 13.75 -3.98 1.49
N PHE A 214 13.07 -4.09 2.64
CA PHE A 214 12.20 -3.02 3.13
C PHE A 214 12.95 -1.72 3.33
N TRP A 215 14.12 -1.78 4.00
CA TRP A 215 14.91 -0.56 4.14
C TRP A 215 15.35 -0.02 2.78
N ASP A 216 15.89 -0.85 1.91
CA ASP A 216 16.44 -0.43 0.62
C ASP A 216 15.35 0.18 -0.28
N SER A 217 14.14 -0.39 -0.27
CA SER A 217 12.98 0.17 -0.97
C SER A 217 12.45 1.46 -0.34
N ILE A 218 12.48 1.62 1.00
CA ILE A 218 12.15 2.87 1.69
C ILE A 218 13.18 3.96 1.34
N GLU A 219 14.46 3.62 1.34
CA GLU A 219 15.54 4.57 1.05
C GLU A 219 15.51 5.05 -0.40
N ALA A 220 15.19 4.15 -1.33
CA ALA A 220 15.10 4.44 -2.76
C ALA A 220 13.77 5.09 -3.19
N CYS A 221 12.73 5.00 -2.36
CA CYS A 221 11.40 5.49 -2.70
C CYS A 221 11.41 6.98 -3.06
N VAL A 222 10.59 7.34 -4.04
CA VAL A 222 10.37 8.73 -4.45
C VAL A 222 10.00 9.61 -3.26
N PRO A 223 10.35 10.91 -3.29
CA PRO A 223 10.00 11.81 -2.19
C PRO A 223 8.48 11.98 -2.08
N PRO A 224 7.98 12.27 -0.86
CA PRO A 224 6.54 12.45 -0.61
C PRO A 224 5.86 13.47 -1.53
N GLU A 225 6.57 14.50 -1.93
CA GLU A 225 6.08 15.56 -2.82
C GLU A 225 5.71 15.00 -4.20
N GLN A 226 6.49 14.03 -4.70
CA GLN A 226 6.18 13.36 -5.96
C GLN A 226 4.93 12.48 -5.83
N VAL A 227 4.74 11.78 -4.72
CA VAL A 227 3.50 11.01 -4.45
C VAL A 227 2.29 11.93 -4.46
N LEU A 228 2.36 13.09 -3.78
CA LEU A 228 1.29 14.08 -3.74
C LEU A 228 0.97 14.64 -5.13
N THR A 229 2.01 14.97 -5.91
CA THR A 229 1.84 15.48 -7.28
C THR A 229 1.19 14.42 -8.18
N THR A 230 1.63 13.17 -8.11
CA THR A 230 1.05 12.09 -8.91
C THR A 230 -0.41 11.82 -8.52
N LEU A 231 -0.76 11.83 -7.22
CA LEU A 231 -2.15 11.74 -6.77
C LEU A 231 -3.01 12.88 -7.32
N SER A 232 -2.51 14.11 -7.27
CA SER A 232 -3.24 15.27 -7.79
C SER A 232 -3.45 15.22 -9.30
N ALA A 233 -2.50 14.65 -10.05
CA ALA A 233 -2.56 14.53 -11.50
C ALA A 233 -3.64 13.53 -11.98
N THR A 234 -4.13 12.62 -11.13
CA THR A 234 -5.18 11.66 -11.48
C THR A 234 -6.61 12.18 -11.26
N GLY A 235 -6.78 13.47 -10.92
CA GLY A 235 -8.10 14.05 -10.68
C GLY A 235 -8.58 13.97 -9.23
N LEU A 236 -7.80 13.36 -8.36
CA LEU A 236 -8.06 13.37 -6.91
C LEU A 236 -7.86 14.78 -6.35
N THR A 237 -8.72 15.18 -5.43
CA THR A 237 -8.74 16.50 -4.78
C THR A 237 -8.41 16.39 -3.30
N GLN A 238 -8.22 17.52 -2.62
CA GLN A 238 -7.88 17.58 -1.19
C GLN A 238 -6.67 16.71 -0.84
N VAL A 239 -5.74 16.55 -1.77
CA VAL A 239 -4.54 15.73 -1.59
C VAL A 239 -3.66 16.34 -0.51
N LYS A 240 -3.37 15.56 0.52
CA LYS A 240 -2.55 15.98 1.65
C LYS A 240 -1.77 14.82 2.25
N ARG A 241 -0.73 15.15 2.99
CA ARG A 241 0.06 14.21 3.77
C ARG A 241 -0.04 14.56 5.26
N HIS A 242 -0.35 13.57 6.08
CA HIS A 242 -0.14 13.61 7.51
C HIS A 242 1.13 12.82 7.86
N LEU A 243 1.98 13.35 8.73
CA LEU A 243 3.22 12.71 9.13
C LEU A 243 3.19 12.43 10.63
N GLU A 244 3.26 11.16 11.02
CA GLU A 244 3.32 10.73 12.41
C GLU A 244 4.71 10.23 12.77
N VAL A 245 5.20 10.64 13.94
CA VAL A 245 6.53 10.25 14.49
C VAL A 245 7.69 10.50 13.52
N GLY A 246 7.50 11.34 12.49
CA GLY A 246 8.54 11.69 11.52
C GLY A 246 8.87 10.62 10.47
N ILE A 247 8.19 9.47 10.49
CA ILE A 247 8.44 8.35 9.57
C ILE A 247 7.18 7.75 8.94
N PHE A 248 6.03 7.82 9.62
CA PHE A 248 4.78 7.28 9.09
C PHE A 248 4.04 8.36 8.31
N SER A 249 3.91 8.17 7.01
CA SER A 249 3.16 9.05 6.12
C SER A 249 1.79 8.48 5.83
N GLU A 250 0.78 9.32 5.93
CA GLU A 250 -0.59 9.05 5.53
C GLU A 250 -0.92 9.98 4.36
N TYR A 251 -0.96 9.45 3.15
CA TYR A 251 -1.42 10.22 2.00
C TYR A 251 -2.93 10.09 1.91
N GLN A 252 -3.63 11.21 1.90
CA GLN A 252 -5.08 11.27 1.89
C GLN A 252 -5.54 12.09 0.69
N ALA A 253 -6.63 11.65 0.07
CA ALA A 253 -7.26 12.36 -1.04
C ALA A 253 -8.76 12.05 -1.09
N VAL A 254 -9.47 12.79 -1.92
CA VAL A 254 -10.92 12.63 -2.15
C VAL A 254 -11.17 12.65 -3.66
N LYS A 255 -11.94 11.69 -4.18
CA LYS A 255 -12.45 11.78 -5.54
C LYS A 255 -13.41 12.96 -5.68
N ALA A 256 -13.22 13.78 -6.70
CA ALA A 256 -14.10 14.91 -6.96
C ALA A 256 -15.58 14.46 -7.02
N GLY A 257 -16.45 15.20 -6.36
CA GLY A 257 -17.90 15.00 -6.51
C GLY A 257 -18.32 15.34 -7.94
N GLN A 258 -19.35 14.67 -8.47
CA GLN A 258 -19.94 15.16 -9.71
C GLN A 258 -20.42 16.60 -9.47
N PRO A 259 -20.15 17.54 -10.42
CA PRO A 259 -20.73 18.87 -10.32
C PRO A 259 -22.25 18.67 -10.27
N GLY A 260 -22.84 19.12 -9.16
CA GLY A 260 -24.26 18.94 -8.91
C GLY A 260 -25.05 19.39 -10.16
N SER A 261 -25.90 18.52 -10.68
CA SER A 261 -26.99 18.92 -11.56
C SER A 261 -27.84 19.90 -10.76
N GLY A 262 -27.52 21.18 -10.90
CA GLY A 262 -28.29 22.24 -10.29
C GLY A 262 -29.74 22.08 -10.70
N ARG A 263 -30.55 21.59 -9.77
CA ARG A 263 -32.00 21.68 -9.88
C ARG A 263 -32.32 23.17 -9.91
N THR A 264 -32.44 23.71 -11.14
CA THR A 264 -33.11 24.98 -11.33
C THR A 264 -34.55 24.79 -10.89
N GLU A 265 -34.81 25.17 -9.63
CA GLU A 265 -36.15 25.38 -9.12
C GLU A 265 -36.74 26.53 -9.93
N LYS A 266 -37.45 26.21 -11.02
CA LYS A 266 -38.28 27.20 -11.71
C LYS A 266 -39.36 27.65 -10.72
N SER A 267 -39.13 28.82 -10.13
CA SER A 267 -40.16 29.64 -9.52
C SER A 267 -41.34 29.75 -10.47
N ARG A 268 -42.48 29.10 -10.14
CA ARG A 268 -43.77 29.42 -10.72
C ARG A 268 -44.37 30.54 -9.92
N THR A 269 -44.34 31.71 -10.48
CA THR A 269 -45.28 32.82 -10.21
C THR A 269 -46.64 32.46 -10.72
#